data_6312f378623fdc50a25f949aad29d60a
#
_entry.id   6312f378623fdc50a25f949aad29d60a
#
_cell.length_a   1.000
_cell.length_b   1.000
_cell.length_c   1.000
_cell.angle_alpha   90.00
_cell.angle_beta   90.00
_cell.angle_gamma   90.00
#
_symmetry.space_group_name_H-M   'P 1'
#
loop_
_entity.id
_entity.type
_entity.pdbx_description
1 polymer ?
#
loop_
_entity_poly.entity_id
_entity_poly.type
_entity_poly.pdbx_seq_one_letter_code
_entity_poly.pdbx_strand_id
1 'polypeptide(L)'
;IEGLKIKVRLLNKDDIKERNLPKNTTGLVITEIDKDSPVNYLQVNNIIVEAQKKKINTIGDLDNIVKLALKSNDKSLLIAIYNNNNQRRYIGVKLN
;
A
#
# COMPACT_ATOMS: atom_id res chain seq x y z
N ILE A 1 -8.34 5.19 1.28
CA ILE A 1 -8.02 5.15 -0.18
C ILE A 1 -9.20 4.53 -0.92
N GLU A 2 -10.03 5.37 -1.54
CA GLU A 2 -11.28 4.94 -2.16
C GLU A 2 -11.09 3.86 -3.24
N GLY A 3 -10.19 4.09 -4.16
CA GLY A 3 -9.98 3.16 -5.27
C GLY A 3 -9.54 1.77 -4.84
N LEU A 4 -8.89 1.66 -3.68
CA LEU A 4 -8.47 0.39 -3.11
C LEU A 4 -9.42 -0.11 -2.03
N LYS A 5 -10.36 0.71 -1.56
CA LYS A 5 -11.31 0.37 -0.49
C LYS A 5 -10.61 -0.17 0.75
N ILE A 6 -9.56 0.53 1.16
CA ILE A 6 -8.80 0.21 2.37
C ILE A 6 -8.63 1.47 3.20
N LYS A 7 -8.38 1.28 4.49
CA LYS A 7 -7.94 2.35 5.38
C LYS A 7 -6.47 2.12 5.72
N VAL A 8 -5.73 3.21 5.78
CA VAL A 8 -4.28 3.18 6.02
C VAL A 8 -3.91 4.25 7.04
N ARG A 9 -2.74 4.07 7.66
CA ARG A 9 -2.08 5.08 8.47
C ARG A 9 -0.62 5.16 8.09
N LEU A 10 0.02 6.28 8.43
CA LEU A 10 1.45 6.41 8.18
C LEU A 10 2.26 5.42 9.03
N LEU A 11 3.29 4.84 8.42
CA LEU A 11 4.30 4.07 9.14
C LEU A 11 5.04 5.03 10.08
N ASN A 12 5.21 4.62 11.34
CA ASN A 12 5.87 5.45 12.35
C ASN A 12 7.15 4.77 12.86
N LYS A 13 7.85 5.46 13.76
CA LYS A 13 9.13 4.96 14.30
C LYS A 13 8.97 3.68 15.11
N ASP A 14 7.84 3.53 15.80
CA ASP A 14 7.57 2.32 16.58
C ASP A 14 7.39 1.11 15.68
N ASP A 15 6.70 1.28 14.55
CA ASP A 15 6.55 0.22 13.56
C ASP A 15 7.91 -0.25 13.04
N ILE A 16 8.78 0.71 12.71
CA ILE A 16 10.12 0.41 12.20
C ILE A 16 10.90 -0.38 13.22
N LYS A 17 10.86 0.04 14.48
CA LYS A 17 11.57 -0.61 15.57
C LYS A 17 11.04 -2.01 15.84
N GLU A 18 9.73 -2.15 16.01
CA GLU A 18 9.09 -3.42 16.34
C GLU A 18 9.25 -4.45 15.23
N ARG A 19 9.22 -4.01 13.99
CA ARG A 19 9.32 -4.89 12.82
C ARG A 19 10.74 -4.99 12.29
N ASN A 20 11.69 -4.31 12.94
CA ASN A 20 13.10 -4.33 12.57
C ASN A 20 13.32 -3.96 11.09
N LEU A 21 12.65 -2.91 10.65
CA LEU A 21 12.77 -2.40 9.28
C LEU A 21 13.95 -1.43 9.17
N PRO A 22 14.47 -1.19 7.95
CA PRO A 22 15.47 -0.12 7.76
C PRO A 22 14.96 1.22 8.29
N LYS A 23 15.85 1.99 8.91
CA LYS A 23 15.49 3.23 9.63
C LYS A 23 14.77 4.27 8.77
N ASN A 24 15.08 4.32 7.49
CA ASN A 24 14.48 5.30 6.58
C ASN A 24 13.29 4.74 5.78
N THR A 25 12.73 3.61 6.21
CA THR A 25 11.54 3.04 5.58
C THR A 25 10.37 4.01 5.71
N THR A 26 9.69 4.26 4.61
CA THR A 26 8.43 5.01 4.59
C THR A 26 7.34 4.13 3.99
N GLY A 27 6.11 4.45 4.30
CA GLY A 27 4.99 3.71 3.75
C GLY A 27 3.71 3.89 4.56
N LEU A 28 2.73 3.11 4.20
CA LEU A 28 1.40 3.16 4.80
C LEU A 28 1.02 1.78 5.33
N VAL A 29 0.60 1.73 6.59
CA VAL A 29 0.16 0.49 7.22
C VAL A 29 -1.33 0.33 6.94
N ILE A 30 -1.73 -0.82 6.44
CA ILE A 30 -3.14 -1.14 6.21
C ILE A 30 -3.80 -1.43 7.54
N THR A 31 -4.84 -0.66 7.87
CA THR A 31 -5.58 -0.82 9.13
C THR A 31 -6.92 -1.51 8.93
N GLU A 32 -7.49 -1.42 7.73
CA GLU A 32 -8.79 -2.03 7.44
C GLU A 32 -8.89 -2.31 5.94
N ILE A 33 -9.47 -3.43 5.58
CA ILE A 33 -9.69 -3.84 4.20
C ILE A 33 -11.17 -4.18 4.02
N ASP A 34 -11.84 -3.46 3.10
CA ASP A 34 -13.22 -3.75 2.76
C ASP A 34 -13.29 -5.10 2.05
N LYS A 35 -14.35 -5.86 2.29
CA LYS A 35 -14.54 -7.16 1.64
C LYS A 35 -14.62 -7.08 0.11
N ASP A 36 -15.03 -5.91 -0.41
CA ASP A 36 -15.14 -5.66 -1.86
C ASP A 36 -13.88 -5.02 -2.43
N SER A 37 -12.81 -4.91 -1.64
CA SER A 37 -11.55 -4.31 -2.08
C SER A 37 -10.91 -5.11 -3.21
N PRO A 38 -10.33 -4.45 -4.23
CA PRO A 38 -9.54 -5.15 -5.24
C PRO A 38 -8.27 -5.78 -4.65
N VAL A 39 -7.91 -5.44 -3.41
CA VAL A 39 -6.77 -6.03 -2.70
C VAL A 39 -7.23 -6.83 -1.48
N ASN A 40 -8.40 -7.44 -1.53
CA ASN A 40 -8.96 -8.19 -0.39
C ASN A 40 -8.11 -9.41 0.02
N TYR A 41 -7.18 -9.82 -0.81
CA TYR A 41 -6.22 -10.89 -0.49
C TYR A 41 -5.03 -10.40 0.34
N LEU A 42 -4.87 -9.09 0.53
CA LEU A 42 -3.88 -8.54 1.46
C LEU A 42 -4.40 -8.66 2.88
N GLN A 43 -3.55 -8.35 3.83
CA GLN A 43 -3.86 -8.44 5.25
C GLN A 43 -3.68 -7.11 5.95
N VAL A 44 -4.45 -6.89 7.00
CA VAL A 44 -4.21 -5.80 7.94
C VAL A 44 -2.77 -5.93 8.47
N ASN A 45 -2.10 -4.81 8.66
CA ASN A 45 -0.69 -4.68 9.05
C ASN A 45 0.31 -4.89 7.91
N ASN A 46 -0.11 -5.24 6.70
CA ASN A 46 0.77 -5.12 5.54
C ASN A 46 1.14 -3.64 5.35
N ILE A 47 2.34 -3.38 4.85
CA ILE A 47 2.82 -2.01 4.64
C ILE A 47 2.98 -1.77 3.14
N ILE A 48 2.32 -0.74 2.61
CA ILE A 48 2.50 -0.34 1.22
C ILE A 48 3.66 0.65 1.16
N VAL A 49 4.74 0.28 0.49
CA VAL A 49 5.96 1.09 0.44
C VAL A 49 6.20 1.76 -0.91
N GLU A 50 5.68 1.17 -1.99
CA GLU A 50 5.76 1.75 -3.34
C GLU A 50 4.46 1.54 -4.08
N ALA A 51 4.18 2.43 -5.02
CA ALA A 51 3.12 2.26 -6.00
C ALA A 51 3.62 2.79 -7.34
N GLN A 52 3.46 2.00 -8.41
CA GLN A 52 3.97 2.31 -9.75
C GLN A 52 5.48 2.62 -9.70
N LYS A 53 6.22 1.88 -8.88
CA LYS A 53 7.67 2.00 -8.67
C LYS A 53 8.10 3.32 -8.04
N LYS A 54 7.15 4.07 -7.45
CA LYS A 54 7.44 5.32 -6.74
C LYS A 54 7.28 5.10 -5.24
N LYS A 55 8.24 5.60 -4.48
CA LYS A 55 8.24 5.52 -3.02
C LYS A 55 7.03 6.29 -2.46
N ILE A 56 6.35 5.70 -1.49
CA ILE A 56 5.18 6.30 -0.85
C ILE A 56 5.61 6.89 0.49
N ASN A 57 5.47 8.21 0.61
CA ASN A 57 5.80 8.94 1.84
C ASN A 57 4.55 9.40 2.59
N THR A 58 3.44 9.63 1.88
CA THR A 58 2.21 10.18 2.46
C THR A 58 1.00 9.44 1.92
N ILE A 59 -0.13 9.59 2.61
CA ILE A 59 -1.41 9.05 2.14
C ILE A 59 -1.78 9.69 0.80
N GLY A 60 -1.51 10.97 0.65
CA GLY A 60 -1.77 11.68 -0.62
C GLY A 60 -0.99 11.12 -1.79
N ASP A 61 0.25 10.68 -1.57
CA ASP A 61 1.06 10.05 -2.62
C ASP A 61 0.34 8.85 -3.22
N LEU A 62 -0.14 7.94 -2.36
CA LEU A 62 -0.84 6.75 -2.83
C LEU A 62 -2.18 7.11 -3.46
N ASP A 63 -2.93 8.01 -2.83
CA ASP A 63 -4.24 8.42 -3.35
C ASP A 63 -4.12 9.00 -4.76
N ASN A 64 -3.14 9.85 -5.01
CA ASN A 64 -2.92 10.44 -6.34
C ASN A 64 -2.55 9.37 -7.37
N ILE A 65 -1.70 8.43 -7.00
CA ILE A 65 -1.29 7.34 -7.91
C ILE A 65 -2.49 6.46 -8.26
N VAL A 66 -3.32 6.13 -7.28
CA VAL A 66 -4.52 5.33 -7.50
C VAL A 66 -5.51 6.06 -8.41
N LYS A 67 -5.71 7.36 -8.20
CA LYS A 67 -6.60 8.16 -9.04
C LYS A 67 -6.13 8.20 -10.49
N LEU A 68 -4.82 8.35 -10.72
CA LEU A 68 -4.25 8.31 -12.06
C LEU A 68 -4.44 6.93 -12.70
N ALA A 69 -4.23 5.86 -11.95
CA ALA A 69 -4.41 4.50 -12.45
C ALA A 69 -5.86 4.24 -12.86
N LEU A 70 -6.82 4.76 -12.09
CA LEU A 70 -8.24 4.62 -12.40
C LEU A 70 -8.64 5.33 -13.70
N LYS A 71 -7.90 6.36 -14.08
CA LYS A 71 -8.14 7.10 -15.33
C LYS A 71 -7.44 6.45 -16.53
N SER A 72 -6.53 5.50 -16.31
CA SER A 72 -5.82 4.83 -17.39
C SER A 72 -6.72 3.77 -18.04
N ASN A 73 -6.37 3.36 -19.26
CA ASN A 73 -7.17 2.38 -19.99
C ASN A 73 -7.15 1.00 -19.36
N ASP A 74 -6.01 0.57 -18.84
CA ASP A 74 -5.87 -0.77 -18.27
C ASP A 74 -6.21 -0.83 -16.77
N LYS A 75 -6.31 0.32 -16.11
CA LYS A 75 -6.67 0.41 -14.69
C LYS A 75 -5.88 -0.54 -13.80
N SER A 76 -4.60 -0.69 -14.09
CA SER A 76 -3.74 -1.57 -13.30
C SER A 76 -2.80 -0.75 -12.41
N LEU A 77 -2.40 -1.37 -11.30
CA LEU A 77 -1.56 -0.73 -10.29
C LEU A 77 -0.53 -1.75 -9.80
N LEU A 78 0.74 -1.39 -9.86
CA LEU A 78 1.80 -2.21 -9.28
C LEU A 78 2.16 -1.61 -7.92
N ILE A 79 2.03 -2.42 -6.86
CA ILE A 79 2.42 -1.99 -5.52
C ILE A 79 3.52 -2.89 -4.97
N ALA A 80 4.37 -2.32 -4.12
CA ALA A 80 5.32 -3.08 -3.34
C ALA A 80 4.90 -2.99 -1.88
N ILE A 81 4.86 -4.13 -1.21
CA ILE A 81 4.45 -4.21 0.19
C ILE A 81 5.47 -4.98 1.01
N TYR A 82 5.46 -4.74 2.33
CA TYR A 82 5.98 -5.68 3.30
C TYR A 82 4.80 -6.45 3.88
N ASN A 83 4.85 -7.78 3.83
CA ASN A 83 3.81 -8.59 4.45
C ASN A 83 4.06 -8.71 5.96
N ASN A 84 3.21 -9.47 6.66
CA ASN A 84 3.32 -9.58 8.12
C ASN A 84 4.55 -10.39 8.59
N ASN A 85 5.25 -11.05 7.66
CA ASN A 85 6.52 -11.70 7.89
C ASN A 85 7.70 -10.83 7.46
N ASN A 86 7.45 -9.54 7.18
CA ASN A 86 8.44 -8.56 6.72
C ASN A 86 9.14 -8.97 5.43
N GLN A 87 8.46 -9.72 4.60
CA GLN A 87 8.94 -10.05 3.26
C GLN A 87 8.42 -9.01 2.29
N ARG A 88 9.31 -8.50 1.43
CA ARG A 88 8.93 -7.52 0.41
C ARG A 88 8.35 -8.27 -0.80
N ARG A 89 7.18 -7.83 -1.25
CA ARG A 89 6.47 -8.44 -2.38
C ARG A 89 5.99 -7.37 -3.34
N TYR A 90 6.09 -7.64 -4.63
CA TYR A 90 5.45 -6.84 -5.67
C TYR A 90 4.13 -7.48 -6.04
N ILE A 91 3.09 -6.68 -6.14
CA ILE A 91 1.73 -7.17 -6.39
C ILE A 91 1.11 -6.33 -7.50
N GLY A 92 0.64 -6.98 -8.56
CA GLY A 92 -0.16 -6.35 -9.58
C GLY A 92 -1.63 -6.34 -9.17
N VAL A 93 -2.26 -5.17 -9.19
CA VAL A 93 -3.65 -4.99 -8.79
C VAL A 93 -4.45 -4.52 -9.99
N LYS A 94 -5.60 -5.13 -10.23
CA LYS A 94 -6.54 -4.68 -11.24
C LYS A 94 -7.61 -3.85 -10.55
N LEU A 95 -7.71 -2.57 -10.92
CA LEU A 95 -8.72 -1.66 -10.40
C LEU A 95 -9.97 -1.73 -11.28
N ASN A 96 -11.11 -1.60 -10.69
CA ASN A 96 -12.38 -1.63 -11.45
C ASN A 96 -13.02 -0.26 -11.50
#